data_6ad3683b167d059836c51820b12dc1e3
#
_entry.id   6ad3683b167d059836c51820b12dc1e3
#
_cell.length_a   1.000
_cell.length_b   1.000
_cell.length_c   1.000
_cell.angle_alpha   90.00
_cell.angle_beta   90.00
_cell.angle_gamma   90.00
#
_symmetry.space_group_name_H-M   'P 1'
#
loop_
_entity.id
_entity.type
_entity.pdbx_description
1 polymer ?
#
loop_
_entity_poly.entity_id
_entity_poly.type
_entity_poly.pdbx_seq_one_letter_code
_entity_poly.pdbx_strand_id
1 'polypeptide(L)'
;AELERYAALDASGFLPGVGEEPVDFESRIAAIRAAHEEFGEELAEKGEVVVFDEFRLRESERIPADIIAEAGEVTGGLYDFRTAHVPGFFISRDVGLLWGGCMISDTELPFSFFLIRGAFRNRQRWFLYNRRELLAHELCHSMRQPLRDVPLEEFFAYRTSPSPFRRYLGNCF
;
A
#
# COMPACT_ATOMS: atom_id res chain seq x y z
N ALA A 1 -16.32 -3.91 23.25
CA ALA A 1 -15.17 -4.85 23.12
C ALA A 1 -14.98 -5.33 21.67
N GLU A 2 -15.96 -6.05 21.06
CA GLU A 2 -15.81 -6.59 19.70
C GLU A 2 -15.84 -5.49 18.64
N LEU A 3 -16.81 -4.60 18.67
CA LEU A 3 -16.93 -3.48 17.75
C LEU A 3 -15.71 -2.55 17.82
N GLU A 4 -15.17 -2.30 18.99
CA GLU A 4 -13.96 -1.50 19.17
C GLU A 4 -12.74 -2.17 18.54
N ARG A 5 -12.66 -3.51 18.62
CA ARG A 5 -11.59 -4.29 17.96
C ARG A 5 -11.68 -4.19 16.45
N TYR A 6 -12.85 -4.33 15.85
CA TYR A 6 -13.02 -4.17 14.40
C TYR A 6 -12.76 -2.72 13.94
N ALA A 7 -13.20 -1.74 14.71
CA ALA A 7 -12.87 -0.33 14.43
C ALA A 7 -11.35 -0.07 14.47
N ALA A 8 -10.62 -0.70 15.39
CA ALA A 8 -9.17 -0.60 15.44
C ALA A 8 -8.47 -1.31 14.26
N LEU A 9 -9.01 -2.43 13.78
CA LEU A 9 -8.51 -3.10 12.57
C LEU A 9 -8.76 -2.26 11.33
N ASP A 10 -9.95 -1.70 11.18
CA ASP A 10 -10.29 -0.76 10.09
C ASP A 10 -9.36 0.46 10.10
N ALA A 11 -9.18 1.10 11.25
CA ALA A 11 -8.25 2.21 11.41
C ALA A 11 -6.79 1.85 11.09
N SER A 12 -6.44 0.56 11.16
CA SER A 12 -5.12 0.02 10.77
C SER A 12 -5.03 -0.42 9.32
N GLY A 13 -6.09 -0.24 8.54
CA GLY A 13 -6.15 -0.57 7.11
C GLY A 13 -6.53 -2.03 6.80
N PHE A 14 -7.24 -2.71 7.72
CA PHE A 14 -7.76 -4.05 7.48
C PHE A 14 -9.29 -4.02 7.34
N LEU A 15 -9.79 -4.37 6.17
CA LEU A 15 -11.22 -4.54 5.90
C LEU A 15 -11.57 -6.02 5.70
N PRO A 16 -12.74 -6.47 6.16
CA PRO A 16 -13.24 -7.79 5.78
C PRO A 16 -13.55 -7.84 4.29
N GLY A 17 -13.32 -8.98 3.68
CA GLY A 17 -13.69 -9.26 2.30
C GLY A 17 -15.20 -9.42 2.14
N VAL A 18 -15.67 -9.41 0.90
CA VAL A 18 -17.10 -9.63 0.59
C VAL A 18 -17.51 -11.04 0.99
N GLY A 19 -18.40 -11.15 1.97
CA GLY A 19 -18.88 -12.45 2.48
C GLY A 19 -17.86 -13.21 3.33
N GLU A 20 -16.79 -12.55 3.77
CA GLU A 20 -15.79 -13.15 4.66
C GLU A 20 -16.33 -13.27 6.08
N GLU A 21 -16.30 -14.49 6.63
CA GLU A 21 -16.70 -14.72 8.01
C GLU A 21 -15.69 -14.13 9.01
N PRO A 22 -16.11 -13.73 10.22
CA PRO A 22 -15.21 -13.11 11.20
C PRO A 22 -13.96 -13.94 11.52
N VAL A 23 -14.09 -15.26 11.60
CA VAL A 23 -12.96 -16.16 11.89
C VAL A 23 -11.95 -16.21 10.75
N ASP A 24 -12.42 -16.14 9.50
CA ASP A 24 -11.56 -16.14 8.31
C ASP A 24 -10.84 -14.78 8.18
N PHE A 25 -11.55 -13.68 8.46
CA PHE A 25 -10.96 -12.35 8.51
C PHE A 25 -9.82 -12.24 9.52
N GLU A 26 -10.04 -12.74 10.75
CA GLU A 26 -8.99 -12.73 11.78
C GLU A 26 -7.80 -13.62 11.41
N SER A 27 -8.06 -14.78 10.81
CA SER A 27 -7.02 -15.69 10.33
C SER A 27 -6.20 -15.06 9.21
N ARG A 28 -6.85 -14.36 8.29
CA ARG A 28 -6.19 -13.62 7.20
C ARG A 28 -5.31 -12.50 7.74
N ILE A 29 -5.78 -11.71 8.72
CA ILE A 29 -4.96 -10.66 9.34
C ILE A 29 -3.73 -11.26 10.03
N ALA A 30 -3.90 -12.35 10.76
CA ALA A 30 -2.79 -13.03 11.42
C ALA A 30 -1.75 -13.51 10.39
N ALA A 31 -2.19 -14.09 9.28
CA ALA A 31 -1.33 -14.53 8.19
C ALA A 31 -0.58 -13.35 7.52
N ILE A 32 -1.28 -12.23 7.25
CA ILE A 32 -0.66 -11.02 6.69
C ILE A 32 0.43 -10.50 7.62
N ARG A 33 0.15 -10.38 8.91
CA ARG A 33 1.12 -9.89 9.90
C ARG A 33 2.34 -10.80 10.00
N ALA A 34 2.14 -12.11 10.08
CA ALA A 34 3.22 -13.08 10.12
C ALA A 34 4.10 -13.01 8.87
N ALA A 35 3.51 -12.95 7.68
CA ALA A 35 4.26 -12.86 6.43
C ALA A 35 5.09 -11.57 6.32
N HIS A 36 4.57 -10.43 6.79
CA HIS A 36 5.31 -9.16 6.78
C HIS A 36 6.42 -9.14 7.84
N GLU A 37 6.22 -9.76 8.99
CA GLU A 37 7.24 -9.91 10.03
C GLU A 37 8.39 -10.80 9.54
N GLU A 38 8.09 -11.99 9.02
CA GLU A 38 9.07 -12.92 8.44
C GLU A 38 9.89 -12.28 7.32
N PHE A 39 9.19 -11.60 6.39
CA PHE A 39 9.86 -10.86 5.32
C PHE A 39 10.79 -9.76 5.88
N GLY A 40 10.35 -9.02 6.90
CA GLY A 40 11.13 -7.95 7.52
C GLY A 40 12.41 -8.48 8.19
N GLU A 41 12.32 -9.62 8.87
CA GLU A 41 13.46 -10.31 9.49
C GLU A 41 14.44 -10.81 8.42
N GLU A 42 13.93 -11.50 7.41
CA GLU A 42 14.74 -12.03 6.30
C GLU A 42 15.47 -10.91 5.55
N LEU A 43 14.76 -9.80 5.26
CA LEU A 43 15.35 -8.64 4.56
C LEU A 43 16.44 -7.98 5.41
N ALA A 44 16.23 -7.84 6.72
CA ALA A 44 17.22 -7.29 7.64
C ALA A 44 18.46 -8.17 7.76
N GLU A 45 18.29 -9.51 7.76
CA GLU A 45 19.39 -10.47 7.84
C GLU A 45 20.19 -10.55 6.54
N LYS A 46 19.50 -10.68 5.40
CA LYS A 46 20.13 -10.95 4.09
C LYS A 46 20.45 -9.69 3.29
N GLY A 47 19.84 -8.54 3.64
CA GLY A 47 19.95 -7.29 2.90
C GLY A 47 19.20 -7.27 1.56
N GLU A 48 18.76 -8.44 1.07
CA GLU A 48 18.02 -8.60 -0.19
C GLU A 48 17.15 -9.87 -0.12
N VAL A 49 15.90 -9.77 -0.60
CA VAL A 49 14.95 -10.89 -0.71
C VAL A 49 14.31 -10.88 -2.10
N VAL A 50 14.09 -12.06 -2.67
CA VAL A 50 13.31 -12.22 -3.91
C VAL A 50 11.89 -12.63 -3.56
N VAL A 51 10.92 -11.84 -4.00
CA VAL A 51 9.49 -12.05 -3.74
C VAL A 51 8.78 -12.41 -5.03
N PHE A 52 7.86 -13.37 -4.98
CA PHE A 52 7.08 -13.88 -6.13
C PHE A 52 7.96 -14.33 -7.31
N ASP A 53 9.16 -14.85 -7.01
CA ASP A 53 10.18 -15.29 -7.99
C ASP A 53 10.60 -14.22 -9.03
N GLU A 54 10.14 -12.98 -8.87
CA GLU A 54 10.33 -11.91 -9.84
C GLU A 54 10.95 -10.64 -9.23
N PHE A 55 10.49 -10.25 -8.03
CA PHE A 55 10.84 -8.97 -7.45
C PHE A 55 11.99 -9.08 -6.47
N ARG A 56 13.12 -8.49 -6.82
CA ARG A 56 14.30 -8.40 -5.94
C ARG A 56 14.20 -7.11 -5.12
N LEU A 57 13.90 -7.28 -3.83
CA LEU A 57 13.74 -6.18 -2.87
C LEU A 57 14.99 -6.07 -2.00
N ARG A 58 15.50 -4.85 -1.83
CA ARG A 58 16.72 -4.58 -1.04
C ARG A 58 16.41 -3.66 0.12
N GLU A 59 17.03 -3.94 1.28
CA GLU A 59 16.90 -3.07 2.45
C GLU A 59 17.38 -1.64 2.14
N SER A 60 18.44 -1.48 1.34
CA SER A 60 18.94 -0.17 0.89
C SER A 60 17.95 0.61 -0.01
N GLU A 61 16.94 -0.04 -0.56
CA GLU A 61 15.90 0.55 -1.41
C GLU A 61 14.57 0.74 -0.66
N ARG A 62 14.50 0.32 0.61
CA ARG A 62 13.30 0.45 1.44
C ARG A 62 12.89 1.91 1.62
N ILE A 63 11.58 2.16 1.55
CA ILE A 63 11.02 3.49 1.84
C ILE A 63 11.00 3.66 3.36
N PRO A 64 11.58 4.75 3.89
CA PRO A 64 11.54 5.06 5.30
C PRO A 64 10.10 5.12 5.84
N ALA A 65 9.90 4.63 7.07
CA ALA A 65 8.58 4.55 7.68
C ALA A 65 7.90 5.91 7.87
N ASP A 66 8.68 6.97 8.08
CA ASP A 66 8.18 8.35 8.19
C ASP A 66 7.56 8.84 6.87
N ILE A 67 8.11 8.44 5.73
CA ILE A 67 7.56 8.76 4.41
C ILE A 67 6.22 8.05 4.18
N ILE A 68 6.09 6.80 4.60
CA ILE A 68 4.82 6.06 4.54
C ILE A 68 3.81 6.67 5.51
N ALA A 69 4.23 7.01 6.72
CA ALA A 69 3.38 7.66 7.71
C ALA A 69 2.85 9.02 7.21
N GLU A 70 3.68 9.83 6.53
CA GLU A 70 3.25 11.10 5.91
C GLU A 70 2.11 10.88 4.89
N ALA A 71 2.16 9.81 4.10
CA ALA A 71 1.07 9.44 3.19
C ALA A 71 -0.16 8.93 3.96
N GLY A 72 0.04 8.19 5.05
CA GLY A 72 -1.00 7.72 5.96
C GLY A 72 -1.82 8.84 6.60
N GLU A 73 -1.24 10.04 6.78
CA GLU A 73 -2.00 11.21 7.23
C GLU A 73 -3.05 11.67 6.21
N VAL A 74 -2.84 11.43 4.91
CA VAL A 74 -3.84 11.75 3.87
C VAL A 74 -5.01 10.77 3.97
N THR A 75 -4.74 9.48 4.05
CA THR A 75 -5.79 8.45 4.18
C THR A 75 -6.50 8.55 5.53
N GLY A 76 -5.77 8.86 6.60
CA GLY A 76 -6.34 9.11 7.93
C GLY A 76 -7.29 10.31 7.97
N GLY A 77 -6.96 11.38 7.25
CA GLY A 77 -7.82 12.56 7.17
C GLY A 77 -9.05 12.39 6.26
N LEU A 78 -9.01 11.47 5.30
CA LEU A 78 -10.10 11.25 4.34
C LEU A 78 -10.97 10.04 4.70
N TYR A 79 -10.38 9.00 5.28
CA TYR A 79 -11.00 7.68 5.41
C TYR A 79 -10.79 7.04 6.79
N ASP A 80 -10.22 7.77 7.74
CA ASP A 80 -9.96 7.33 9.11
C ASP A 80 -9.04 6.10 9.27
N PHE A 81 -8.25 5.75 8.22
CA PHE A 81 -7.28 4.65 8.34
C PHE A 81 -5.84 5.09 8.07
N ARG A 82 -4.89 4.40 8.71
CA ARG A 82 -3.44 4.56 8.52
C ARG A 82 -2.79 3.19 8.42
N THR A 83 -2.49 2.76 7.20
CA THR A 83 -1.79 1.50 6.98
C THR A 83 -0.29 1.68 7.20
N ALA A 84 0.29 0.91 8.11
CA ALA A 84 1.72 0.94 8.42
C ALA A 84 2.43 -0.40 8.17
N HIS A 85 1.68 -1.47 7.88
CA HIS A 85 2.22 -2.82 7.77
C HIS A 85 2.75 -3.16 6.37
N VAL A 86 2.36 -2.42 5.33
CA VAL A 86 2.78 -2.69 3.95
C VAL A 86 4.11 -2.00 3.66
N PRO A 87 5.20 -2.73 3.39
CA PRO A 87 6.50 -2.16 3.07
C PRO A 87 6.50 -1.55 1.67
N GLY A 88 7.32 -0.52 1.48
CA GLY A 88 7.54 0.10 0.19
C GLY A 88 8.99 0.14 -0.20
N PHE A 89 9.27 0.15 -1.52
CA PHE A 89 10.62 0.17 -2.06
C PHE A 89 10.77 1.16 -3.22
N PHE A 90 11.93 1.81 -3.28
CA PHE A 90 12.33 2.63 -4.40
C PHE A 90 12.91 1.75 -5.51
N ILE A 91 12.32 1.78 -6.69
CA ILE A 91 12.83 1.03 -7.82
C ILE A 91 13.89 1.82 -8.58
N SER A 92 15.10 1.26 -8.71
CA SER A 92 16.26 1.91 -9.31
C SER A 92 16.45 1.60 -10.80
N ARG A 93 15.71 0.58 -11.32
CA ARG A 93 15.77 0.23 -12.74
C ARG A 93 15.04 1.25 -13.61
N ASP A 94 15.36 1.24 -14.89
CA ASP A 94 14.74 2.14 -15.85
C ASP A 94 13.26 1.76 -16.05
N VAL A 95 12.39 2.68 -15.69
CA VAL A 95 10.95 2.56 -15.83
C VAL A 95 10.44 3.72 -16.67
N GLY A 96 9.43 3.51 -17.50
CA GLY A 96 8.89 4.52 -18.39
C GLY A 96 8.62 5.87 -17.71
N LEU A 97 8.71 6.97 -18.45
CA LEU A 97 8.58 8.34 -17.91
C LEU A 97 7.29 8.57 -17.11
N LEU A 98 6.19 7.95 -17.55
CA LEU A 98 4.87 8.11 -16.94
C LEU A 98 4.61 7.16 -15.77
N TRP A 99 5.51 6.21 -15.51
CA TRP A 99 5.34 5.30 -14.39
C TRP A 99 5.77 5.97 -13.07
N GLY A 100 4.87 6.05 -12.12
CA GLY A 100 5.11 6.62 -10.79
C GLY A 100 5.37 5.57 -9.72
N GLY A 101 4.51 4.55 -9.67
CA GLY A 101 4.54 3.47 -8.69
C GLY A 101 3.36 2.53 -8.90
N CYS A 102 3.35 1.45 -8.14
CA CYS A 102 2.23 0.51 -8.04
C CYS A 102 2.33 -0.30 -6.73
N MET A 103 1.20 -0.82 -6.29
CA MET A 103 1.13 -1.89 -5.32
C MET A 103 1.26 -3.24 -6.02
N ILE A 104 2.05 -4.13 -5.45
CA ILE A 104 2.19 -5.53 -5.87
C ILE A 104 1.60 -6.39 -4.77
N SER A 105 0.73 -7.29 -5.14
CA SER A 105 0.13 -8.28 -4.25
C SER A 105 -0.09 -9.58 -5.00
N ASP A 106 -0.07 -10.68 -4.27
CA ASP A 106 -0.43 -12.00 -4.78
C ASP A 106 -1.80 -12.41 -4.21
N THR A 107 -2.58 -13.17 -4.95
CA THR A 107 -3.90 -13.64 -4.53
C THR A 107 -3.81 -14.85 -3.60
N GLU A 108 -2.72 -15.58 -3.63
CA GLU A 108 -2.50 -16.81 -2.86
C GLU A 108 -1.65 -16.57 -1.62
N LEU A 109 -0.76 -15.57 -1.66
CA LEU A 109 0.14 -15.25 -0.56
C LEU A 109 -0.33 -13.99 0.19
N PRO A 110 -0.36 -14.01 1.52
CA PRO A 110 -0.83 -12.89 2.35
C PRO A 110 0.26 -11.80 2.47
N PHE A 111 0.86 -11.42 1.35
CA PHE A 111 1.95 -10.44 1.30
C PHE A 111 1.73 -9.42 0.19
N SER A 112 2.01 -8.16 0.48
CA SER A 112 1.96 -7.06 -0.49
C SER A 112 3.03 -6.02 -0.18
N PHE A 113 3.43 -5.27 -1.21
CA PHE A 113 4.41 -4.20 -1.08
C PHE A 113 4.21 -3.13 -2.15
N PHE A 114 4.75 -1.93 -1.91
CA PHE A 114 4.74 -0.86 -2.90
C PHE A 114 6.06 -0.78 -3.65
N LEU A 115 5.99 -0.52 -4.94
CA LEU A 115 7.13 -0.06 -5.73
C LEU A 115 6.88 1.36 -6.19
N ILE A 116 7.79 2.27 -5.90
CA ILE A 116 7.75 3.63 -6.44
C ILE A 116 9.06 3.98 -7.12
N ARG A 117 9.00 4.92 -8.04
CA ARG A 117 10.17 5.40 -8.79
C ARG A 117 11.29 5.89 -7.86
N GLY A 118 12.51 5.45 -8.11
CA GLY A 118 13.70 5.81 -7.31
C GLY A 118 13.98 7.31 -7.24
N ALA A 119 13.55 8.10 -8.24
CA ALA A 119 13.64 9.55 -8.20
C ALA A 119 12.92 10.19 -7.00
N PHE A 120 11.92 9.51 -6.42
CA PHE A 120 11.19 9.96 -5.23
C PHE A 120 11.99 9.80 -3.93
N ARG A 121 13.12 9.10 -3.91
CA ARG A 121 13.98 8.98 -2.72
C ARG A 121 14.39 10.36 -2.18
N ASN A 122 14.80 11.26 -3.07
CA ASN A 122 15.32 12.58 -2.72
C ASN A 122 14.43 13.74 -3.20
N ARG A 123 13.22 13.44 -3.74
CA ARG A 123 12.33 14.45 -4.31
C ARG A 123 10.89 14.15 -3.94
N GLN A 124 10.17 15.20 -3.54
CA GLN A 124 8.71 15.12 -3.33
C GLN A 124 7.92 15.08 -4.64
N ARG A 125 8.48 15.59 -5.74
CA ARG A 125 7.82 15.67 -7.04
C ARG A 125 8.66 15.09 -8.15
N TRP A 126 8.05 14.34 -9.03
CA TRP A 126 8.59 13.87 -10.28
C TRP A 126 7.54 14.00 -11.38
N PHE A 127 7.85 14.79 -12.43
CA PHE A 127 6.95 15.06 -13.54
C PHE A 127 5.56 15.50 -13.03
N LEU A 128 4.50 14.72 -13.25
CA LEU A 128 3.13 15.02 -12.81
C LEU A 128 2.79 14.43 -11.42
N TYR A 129 3.70 13.70 -10.79
CA TYR A 129 3.45 12.97 -9.56
C TYR A 129 4.04 13.68 -8.34
N ASN A 130 3.30 13.61 -7.23
CA ASN A 130 3.77 13.92 -5.90
C ASN A 130 3.90 12.60 -5.11
N ARG A 131 5.03 12.40 -4.42
CA ARG A 131 5.31 11.17 -3.67
C ARG A 131 4.25 10.85 -2.62
N ARG A 132 3.89 11.84 -1.80
CA ARG A 132 2.88 11.68 -0.75
C ARG A 132 1.51 11.28 -1.32
N GLU A 133 1.10 11.94 -2.40
CA GLU A 133 -0.14 11.64 -3.10
C GLU A 133 -0.13 10.24 -3.70
N LEU A 134 0.97 9.86 -4.37
CA LEU A 134 1.13 8.55 -4.97
C LEU A 134 1.05 7.44 -3.90
N LEU A 135 1.80 7.58 -2.80
CA LEU A 135 1.76 6.61 -1.72
C LEU A 135 0.38 6.53 -1.05
N ALA A 136 -0.31 7.66 -0.84
CA ALA A 136 -1.67 7.64 -0.31
C ALA A 136 -2.65 6.91 -1.25
N HIS A 137 -2.46 7.03 -2.57
CA HIS A 137 -3.21 6.28 -3.58
C HIS A 137 -2.98 4.77 -3.42
N GLU A 138 -1.73 4.33 -3.34
CA GLU A 138 -1.38 2.92 -3.15
C GLU A 138 -1.85 2.35 -1.79
N LEU A 139 -1.85 3.16 -0.72
CA LEU A 139 -2.41 2.78 0.58
C LEU A 139 -3.92 2.50 0.50
N CYS A 140 -4.66 3.23 -0.35
CA CYS A 140 -6.07 2.94 -0.59
C CYS A 140 -6.28 1.58 -1.25
N HIS A 141 -5.45 1.22 -2.23
CA HIS A 141 -5.50 -0.09 -2.86
C HIS A 141 -5.23 -1.20 -1.84
N SER A 142 -4.19 -1.07 -1.00
CA SER A 142 -3.85 -2.09 -0.01
C SER A 142 -4.99 -2.38 0.97
N MET A 143 -5.72 -1.36 1.40
CA MET A 143 -6.86 -1.52 2.30
C MET A 143 -8.07 -2.16 1.59
N ARG A 144 -8.33 -1.78 0.33
CA ARG A 144 -9.55 -2.15 -0.39
C ARG A 144 -9.44 -3.44 -1.19
N GLN A 145 -8.25 -3.97 -1.39
CA GLN A 145 -8.02 -5.23 -2.11
C GLN A 145 -8.99 -6.37 -1.74
N PRO A 146 -9.36 -6.59 -0.45
CA PRO A 146 -10.28 -7.66 -0.09
C PRO A 146 -11.70 -7.47 -0.63
N LEU A 147 -12.09 -6.25 -1.02
CA LEU A 147 -13.41 -5.94 -1.56
C LEU A 147 -13.57 -6.36 -3.02
N ARG A 148 -12.45 -6.54 -3.76
CA ARG A 148 -12.40 -6.96 -5.18
C ARG A 148 -13.26 -6.11 -6.12
N ASP A 149 -13.37 -4.81 -5.84
CA ASP A 149 -14.14 -3.85 -6.63
C ASP A 149 -13.21 -2.78 -7.22
N VAL A 150 -12.56 -3.11 -8.33
CA VAL A 150 -11.56 -2.26 -8.98
C VAL A 150 -12.06 -0.85 -9.29
N PRO A 151 -13.27 -0.61 -9.84
CA PRO A 151 -13.78 0.72 -10.07
C PRO A 151 -13.89 1.57 -8.79
N LEU A 152 -14.38 1.01 -7.69
CA LEU A 152 -14.44 1.70 -6.41
C LEU A 152 -13.06 1.90 -5.79
N GLU A 153 -12.14 0.95 -5.95
CA GLU A 153 -10.76 1.11 -5.49
C GLU A 153 -10.11 2.33 -6.16
N GLU A 154 -10.18 2.44 -7.48
CA GLU A 154 -9.65 3.57 -8.24
C GLU A 154 -10.33 4.88 -7.86
N PHE A 155 -11.66 4.89 -7.74
CA PHE A 155 -12.41 6.06 -7.31
C PHE A 155 -11.89 6.63 -5.99
N PHE A 156 -11.71 5.78 -4.97
CA PHE A 156 -11.23 6.21 -3.66
C PHE A 156 -9.74 6.57 -3.68
N ALA A 157 -8.92 5.81 -4.40
CA ALA A 157 -7.50 6.08 -4.52
C ALA A 157 -7.23 7.44 -5.17
N TYR A 158 -7.93 7.81 -6.25
CA TYR A 158 -7.82 9.12 -6.87
C TYR A 158 -8.33 10.29 -6.01
N ARG A 159 -9.21 10.04 -5.04
CA ARG A 159 -9.65 11.05 -4.07
C ARG A 159 -8.56 11.54 -3.13
N THR A 160 -7.47 10.79 -2.97
CA THR A 160 -6.29 11.22 -2.20
C THR A 160 -5.56 12.39 -2.87
N SER A 161 -5.78 12.62 -4.17
CA SER A 161 -5.17 13.71 -4.91
C SER A 161 -5.80 15.07 -4.58
N PRO A 162 -5.02 16.12 -4.33
CA PRO A 162 -5.51 17.49 -4.27
C PRO A 162 -5.94 18.04 -5.64
N SER A 163 -5.54 17.38 -6.74
CA SER A 163 -5.85 17.82 -8.11
C SER A 163 -7.32 17.52 -8.50
N PRO A 164 -8.14 18.53 -8.84
CA PRO A 164 -9.50 18.29 -9.34
C PRO A 164 -9.54 17.41 -10.59
N PHE A 165 -8.56 17.55 -11.48
CA PHE A 165 -8.46 16.74 -12.70
C PHE A 165 -8.25 15.26 -12.39
N ARG A 166 -7.34 14.93 -11.45
CA ARG A 166 -7.12 13.55 -11.05
C ARG A 166 -8.34 12.95 -10.35
N ARG A 167 -8.98 13.71 -9.47
CA ARG A 167 -10.24 13.28 -8.85
C ARG A 167 -11.35 13.03 -9.88
N TYR A 168 -11.37 13.80 -10.95
CA TYR A 168 -12.28 13.57 -12.07
C TYR A 168 -11.95 12.27 -12.80
N LEU A 169 -10.66 11.96 -13.03
CA LEU A 169 -10.26 10.69 -13.66
C LEU A 169 -10.75 9.47 -12.86
N GLY A 170 -10.71 9.53 -11.53
CA GLY A 170 -11.25 8.46 -10.68
C GLY A 170 -12.77 8.23 -10.83
N ASN A 171 -13.50 9.16 -11.42
CA ASN A 171 -14.93 8.97 -11.74
C ASN A 171 -15.14 8.30 -13.11
N CYS A 172 -14.08 8.03 -13.86
CA CYS A 172 -14.13 7.47 -15.20
C CYS A 172 -13.90 5.95 -15.24
N PHE A 173 -13.57 5.34 -14.08
CA PHE A 173 -13.42 3.91 -13.87
C PHE A 173 -14.64 3.36 -13.15
#